data_f06d81efbe39969d4957d83408c38149
#
_entry.id   f06d81efbe39969d4957d83408c38149
#
_cell.length_a   1.000
_cell.length_b   1.000
_cell.length_c   1.000
_cell.angle_alpha   90.00
_cell.angle_beta   90.00
_cell.angle_gamma   90.00
#
_symmetry.space_group_name_H-M   'P 1'
#
loop_
_entity.id
_entity.type
_entity.pdbx_description
1 polymer ?
#
loop_
_entity_poly.entity_id
_entity_poly.type
_entity_poly.pdbx_seq_one_letter_code
_entity_poly.pdbx_strand_id
1 'polypeptide(L)'
;NCSGFATISITVNPLPIINIDNVGLLCIDDSPITLTASPTGGVFTGINVNAGIFTPSSAGVFAITYKYTDTNGCDAESMINITVNDCGCLDPALANAGSDASICKGSDYQLNGSIGIALASQWSTSGDGTFDNVNALNAIYTPGPSDILSGAVILTLTTSDPDGNGPCHEATDQMTLTITTIPVNINQAGPLCIDGGIITLSAIPS
;
A
#
# COMPACT_ATOMS: atom_id res chain seq x y z
N ASN A 1 -71.39 -33.88 47.51
CA ASN A 1 -70.60 -33.18 46.50
C ASN A 1 -69.13 -33.07 47.02
N CYS A 2 -68.22 -33.80 46.47
CA CYS A 2 -66.78 -33.64 46.77
C CYS A 2 -66.25 -32.65 45.71
N SER A 3 -65.75 -31.48 46.12
CA SER A 3 -65.06 -30.55 45.28
C SER A 3 -63.53 -30.79 45.41
N GLY A 4 -62.88 -31.11 44.31
CA GLY A 4 -61.40 -31.23 44.26
C GLY A 4 -60.83 -29.91 43.73
N PHE A 5 -59.71 -29.44 44.32
CA PHE A 5 -58.98 -28.29 43.87
C PHE A 5 -57.65 -28.82 43.27
N ALA A 6 -57.27 -28.33 42.13
CA ALA A 6 -55.96 -28.55 41.56
C ALA A 6 -55.17 -27.21 41.53
N THR A 7 -53.96 -27.18 42.03
CA THR A 7 -53.09 -26.03 41.98
C THR A 7 -51.99 -26.28 40.93
N ILE A 8 -51.73 -25.29 40.09
CA ILE A 8 -50.60 -25.25 39.16
C ILE A 8 -49.65 -24.14 39.62
N SER A 9 -48.37 -24.45 39.73
CA SER A 9 -47.35 -23.45 39.99
C SER A 9 -46.76 -22.99 38.64
N ILE A 10 -46.75 -21.70 38.45
CA ILE A 10 -46.12 -21.05 37.29
C ILE A 10 -44.87 -20.34 37.80
N THR A 11 -43.71 -20.70 37.25
CA THR A 11 -42.44 -20.00 37.51
C THR A 11 -42.21 -19.00 36.40
N VAL A 12 -42.01 -17.74 36.75
CA VAL A 12 -41.65 -16.66 35.84
C VAL A 12 -40.15 -16.40 36.03
N ASN A 13 -39.35 -16.65 34.97
CA ASN A 13 -37.92 -16.39 35.00
C ASN A 13 -37.68 -14.95 34.53
N PRO A 14 -36.68 -14.23 35.10
CA PRO A 14 -36.27 -12.92 34.64
C PRO A 14 -35.61 -13.02 33.26
N LEU A 15 -35.70 -11.96 32.47
CA LEU A 15 -34.97 -11.85 31.22
C LEU A 15 -33.45 -11.75 31.49
N PRO A 16 -32.60 -12.34 30.64
CA PRO A 16 -31.18 -12.19 30.75
C PRO A 16 -30.75 -10.73 30.56
N ILE A 17 -29.75 -10.28 31.34
CA ILE A 17 -29.17 -8.95 31.21
C ILE A 17 -27.98 -9.07 30.28
N ILE A 18 -27.99 -8.31 29.19
CA ILE A 18 -26.93 -8.30 28.17
C ILE A 18 -26.05 -7.07 28.35
N ASN A 19 -24.75 -7.29 28.33
CA ASN A 19 -23.74 -6.24 28.22
C ASN A 19 -22.90 -6.52 26.99
N ILE A 20 -22.88 -5.59 26.01
CA ILE A 20 -22.05 -5.65 24.82
C ILE A 20 -20.81 -4.79 25.10
N ASP A 21 -19.61 -5.32 24.82
CA ASP A 21 -18.38 -4.59 25.03
C ASP A 21 -18.31 -3.40 24.06
N ASN A 22 -17.81 -2.27 24.54
CA ASN A 22 -17.70 -1.06 23.75
C ASN A 22 -16.58 -1.23 22.71
N VAL A 23 -16.92 -0.92 21.48
CA VAL A 23 -15.94 -0.81 20.37
C VAL A 23 -15.52 0.65 20.30
N GLY A 24 -14.21 0.91 20.33
CA GLY A 24 -13.64 2.25 20.17
C GLY A 24 -14.00 2.87 18.82
N LEU A 25 -13.38 3.99 18.53
CA LEU A 25 -13.46 4.62 17.22
C LEU A 25 -12.75 3.72 16.19
N LEU A 26 -13.39 3.50 15.06
CA LEU A 26 -12.84 2.75 13.93
C LEU A 26 -12.68 3.64 12.70
N CYS A 27 -11.69 3.32 11.89
CA CYS A 27 -11.48 3.88 10.56
C CYS A 27 -11.99 2.90 9.48
N ILE A 28 -12.27 3.40 8.27
CA ILE A 28 -12.82 2.57 7.18
C ILE A 28 -11.89 1.43 6.76
N ASP A 29 -10.58 1.58 6.97
CA ASP A 29 -9.55 0.64 6.56
C ASP A 29 -8.98 -0.19 7.73
N ASP A 30 -9.58 -0.07 8.93
CA ASP A 30 -9.19 -0.89 10.07
C ASP A 30 -9.47 -2.38 9.80
N SER A 31 -8.62 -3.23 10.39
CA SER A 31 -8.81 -4.68 10.35
C SER A 31 -10.13 -5.09 10.97
N PRO A 32 -10.77 -6.18 10.49
CA PRO A 32 -11.98 -6.72 11.09
C PRO A 32 -11.81 -7.00 12.59
N ILE A 33 -12.81 -6.65 13.38
CA ILE A 33 -12.82 -6.81 14.84
C ILE A 33 -13.81 -7.88 15.28
N THR A 34 -13.45 -8.63 16.33
CA THR A 34 -14.36 -9.59 16.97
C THR A 34 -15.22 -8.87 18.00
N LEU A 35 -16.54 -8.99 17.86
CA LEU A 35 -17.51 -8.46 18.81
C LEU A 35 -17.65 -9.39 20.02
N THR A 36 -17.75 -8.80 21.21
CA THR A 36 -17.90 -9.55 22.46
C THR A 36 -19.07 -9.03 23.29
N ALA A 37 -19.73 -9.96 23.98
CA ALA A 37 -20.86 -9.63 24.86
C ALA A 37 -20.96 -10.65 26.00
N SER A 38 -21.61 -10.25 27.08
CA SER A 38 -21.96 -11.10 28.23
C SER A 38 -23.49 -11.07 28.45
N PRO A 39 -24.13 -12.25 28.67
CA PRO A 39 -23.60 -13.61 28.59
C PRO A 39 -23.11 -14.00 27.19
N THR A 40 -22.14 -14.94 27.12
CA THR A 40 -21.64 -15.47 25.85
C THR A 40 -22.57 -16.51 25.25
N GLY A 41 -22.45 -16.77 23.93
CA GLY A 41 -23.24 -17.81 23.24
C GLY A 41 -24.45 -17.28 22.50
N GLY A 42 -24.69 -15.97 22.49
CA GLY A 42 -25.67 -15.33 21.62
C GLY A 42 -25.13 -15.05 20.23
N VAL A 43 -25.93 -14.35 19.44
CA VAL A 43 -25.65 -14.06 18.02
C VAL A 43 -25.63 -12.56 17.78
N PHE A 44 -24.54 -12.07 17.18
CA PHE A 44 -24.45 -10.71 16.66
C PHE A 44 -25.04 -10.63 15.26
N THR A 45 -25.82 -9.58 14.99
CA THR A 45 -26.39 -9.26 13.69
C THR A 45 -26.29 -7.77 13.39
N GLY A 46 -26.16 -7.42 12.13
CA GLY A 46 -26.04 -6.03 11.68
C GLY A 46 -25.37 -5.96 10.31
N ILE A 47 -25.35 -4.77 9.72
CA ILE A 47 -24.60 -4.53 8.47
C ILE A 47 -23.11 -4.72 8.76
N ASN A 48 -22.39 -5.38 7.85
CA ASN A 48 -20.95 -5.67 7.97
C ASN A 48 -20.58 -6.63 9.12
N VAL A 49 -21.57 -7.35 9.70
CA VAL A 49 -21.32 -8.39 10.70
C VAL A 49 -21.49 -9.77 10.07
N ASN A 50 -20.45 -10.59 10.21
CA ASN A 50 -20.46 -12.00 9.82
C ASN A 50 -19.85 -12.85 10.94
N ALA A 51 -20.58 -13.84 11.44
CA ALA A 51 -20.13 -14.77 12.50
C ALA A 51 -19.50 -14.05 13.73
N GLY A 52 -20.07 -12.92 14.15
CA GLY A 52 -19.57 -12.14 15.28
C GLY A 52 -18.35 -11.26 14.97
N ILE A 53 -17.96 -11.14 13.71
CA ILE A 53 -16.87 -10.26 13.24
C ILE A 53 -17.52 -9.07 12.52
N PHE A 54 -17.17 -7.86 12.91
CA PHE A 54 -17.52 -6.63 12.24
C PHE A 54 -16.37 -6.19 11.34
N THR A 55 -16.65 -5.89 10.05
CA THR A 55 -15.66 -5.39 9.07
C THR A 55 -15.98 -3.95 8.71
N PRO A 56 -15.17 -2.96 9.10
CA PRO A 56 -15.32 -1.59 8.65
C PRO A 56 -15.12 -1.52 7.12
N SER A 57 -16.04 -0.92 6.38
CA SER A 57 -15.94 -0.83 4.91
C SER A 57 -16.43 0.50 4.35
N SER A 58 -17.02 1.34 5.17
CA SER A 58 -17.46 2.69 4.80
C SER A 58 -17.66 3.52 6.06
N ALA A 59 -17.45 4.83 5.97
CA ALA A 59 -17.75 5.74 7.06
C ALA A 59 -19.26 5.77 7.35
N GLY A 60 -19.62 5.84 8.63
CA GLY A 60 -21.02 5.85 9.07
C GLY A 60 -21.23 5.29 10.46
N VAL A 61 -22.49 5.18 10.85
CA VAL A 61 -22.91 4.59 12.11
C VAL A 61 -23.65 3.29 11.83
N PHE A 62 -23.18 2.20 12.40
CA PHE A 62 -23.70 0.85 12.21
C PHE A 62 -24.36 0.37 13.48
N ALA A 63 -25.68 0.11 13.42
CA ALA A 63 -26.42 -0.49 14.51
C ALA A 63 -26.16 -2.01 14.53
N ILE A 64 -25.65 -2.50 15.65
CA ILE A 64 -25.32 -3.91 15.86
C ILE A 64 -26.19 -4.43 17.00
N THR A 65 -26.90 -5.53 16.74
CA THR A 65 -27.76 -6.18 17.71
C THR A 65 -27.16 -7.49 18.18
N TYR A 66 -27.16 -7.73 19.47
CA TYR A 66 -26.82 -9.02 20.07
C TYR A 66 -28.07 -9.65 20.67
N LYS A 67 -28.39 -10.87 20.25
CA LYS A 67 -29.50 -11.66 20.77
C LYS A 67 -28.97 -12.86 21.57
N TYR A 68 -29.50 -13.03 22.77
CA TYR A 68 -29.14 -14.14 23.65
C TYR A 68 -30.39 -14.82 24.22
N THR A 69 -30.37 -16.16 24.25
CA THR A 69 -31.38 -17.01 24.86
C THR A 69 -30.77 -17.73 26.05
N ASP A 70 -31.35 -17.60 27.23
CA ASP A 70 -30.84 -18.27 28.42
C ASP A 70 -31.26 -19.77 28.49
N THR A 71 -30.80 -20.47 29.50
CA THR A 71 -31.12 -21.91 29.72
C THR A 71 -32.56 -22.18 30.05
N ASN A 72 -33.33 -21.15 30.41
CA ASN A 72 -34.76 -21.25 30.69
C ASN A 72 -35.61 -20.96 29.43
N GLY A 73 -34.96 -20.62 28.30
CA GLY A 73 -35.63 -20.24 27.07
C GLY A 73 -36.11 -18.77 27.03
N CYS A 74 -35.59 -17.91 27.93
CA CYS A 74 -35.89 -16.48 27.91
C CYS A 74 -34.97 -15.75 26.97
N ASP A 75 -35.51 -15.00 26.01
CA ASP A 75 -34.80 -14.21 25.02
C ASP A 75 -34.60 -12.76 25.48
N ALA A 76 -33.43 -12.22 25.24
CA ALA A 76 -33.17 -10.78 25.34
C ALA A 76 -32.34 -10.30 24.15
N GLU A 77 -32.48 -9.01 23.83
CA GLU A 77 -31.70 -8.31 22.80
C GLU A 77 -31.13 -7.02 23.37
N SER A 78 -29.92 -6.69 22.94
CA SER A 78 -29.27 -5.41 23.23
C SER A 78 -28.63 -4.88 21.96
N MET A 79 -28.48 -3.56 21.85
CA MET A 79 -27.94 -2.90 20.66
C MET A 79 -26.82 -1.92 21.04
N ILE A 80 -25.79 -1.85 20.21
CA ILE A 80 -24.79 -0.78 20.24
C ILE A 80 -24.69 -0.14 18.85
N ASN A 81 -24.18 1.08 18.82
CA ASN A 81 -23.78 1.75 17.58
C ASN A 81 -22.28 1.76 17.48
N ILE A 82 -21.73 1.23 16.37
CA ILE A 82 -20.34 1.34 16.01
C ILE A 82 -20.19 2.50 15.03
N THR A 83 -19.34 3.47 15.37
CA THR A 83 -19.02 4.58 14.48
C THR A 83 -17.73 4.28 13.74
N VAL A 84 -17.79 4.34 12.42
CA VAL A 84 -16.65 4.22 11.51
C VAL A 84 -16.43 5.57 10.83
N ASN A 85 -15.25 6.10 10.93
CA ASN A 85 -14.86 7.37 10.30
C ASN A 85 -13.97 7.12 9.08
N ASP A 86 -13.98 8.07 8.15
CA ASP A 86 -12.91 8.23 7.18
C ASP A 86 -11.77 8.97 7.88
N CYS A 87 -10.79 8.24 8.39
CA CYS A 87 -9.71 8.83 9.18
C CYS A 87 -8.67 9.56 8.32
N GLY A 88 -8.72 9.39 7.02
CA GLY A 88 -7.72 9.95 6.11
C GLY A 88 -6.29 9.47 6.41
N CYS A 89 -5.36 9.73 5.52
CA CYS A 89 -3.95 9.45 5.76
C CYS A 89 -3.31 10.62 6.55
N LEU A 90 -2.91 10.37 7.79
CA LEU A 90 -2.25 11.38 8.64
C LEU A 90 -0.77 11.53 8.28
N ASP A 91 -0.12 10.44 7.92
CA ASP A 91 1.31 10.36 7.63
C ASP A 91 1.53 9.71 6.24
N PRO A 92 1.29 10.45 5.14
CA PRO A 92 1.42 9.90 3.79
C PRO A 92 2.88 9.54 3.48
N ALA A 93 3.06 8.46 2.71
CA ALA A 93 4.35 8.13 2.16
C ALA A 93 4.87 9.27 1.27
N LEU A 94 6.19 9.44 1.24
CA LEU A 94 6.87 10.37 0.35
C LEU A 94 7.94 9.62 -0.43
N ALA A 95 7.98 9.81 -1.73
CA ALA A 95 9.04 9.36 -2.62
C ALA A 95 9.68 10.58 -3.28
N ASN A 96 11.01 10.52 -3.46
CA ASN A 96 11.76 11.48 -4.25
C ASN A 96 12.85 10.72 -5.02
N ALA A 97 12.70 10.64 -6.31
CA ALA A 97 13.63 9.96 -7.23
C ALA A 97 14.90 10.79 -7.50
N GLY A 98 14.92 12.04 -7.06
CA GLY A 98 15.97 12.99 -7.38
C GLY A 98 15.64 13.80 -8.65
N SER A 99 16.56 14.70 -9.02
CA SER A 99 16.41 15.52 -10.22
C SER A 99 16.77 14.74 -11.48
N ASP A 100 16.21 15.16 -12.62
CA ASP A 100 16.62 14.71 -13.95
C ASP A 100 18.13 14.87 -14.14
N ALA A 101 18.75 13.93 -14.83
CA ALA A 101 20.20 13.88 -15.03
C ALA A 101 20.55 13.50 -16.47
N SER A 102 21.83 13.70 -16.80
CA SER A 102 22.39 13.31 -18.09
C SER A 102 23.70 12.60 -17.93
N ILE A 103 23.91 11.52 -18.68
CA ILE A 103 25.14 10.76 -18.75
C ILE A 103 25.59 10.57 -20.19
N CYS A 104 26.88 10.24 -20.38
CA CYS A 104 27.39 9.80 -21.66
C CYS A 104 27.04 8.32 -21.89
N LYS A 105 26.84 7.96 -23.16
CA LYS A 105 26.71 6.55 -23.55
C LYS A 105 27.88 5.70 -23.02
N GLY A 106 27.54 4.59 -22.36
CA GLY A 106 28.49 3.64 -21.76
C GLY A 106 28.89 3.98 -20.33
N SER A 107 28.26 4.99 -19.72
CA SER A 107 28.39 5.28 -18.28
C SER A 107 27.21 4.74 -17.51
N ASP A 108 27.46 4.30 -16.28
CA ASP A 108 26.44 4.01 -15.27
C ASP A 108 26.01 5.31 -14.58
N TYR A 109 24.83 5.28 -13.93
CA TYR A 109 24.32 6.39 -13.16
C TYR A 109 24.05 5.99 -11.70
N GLN A 110 24.63 6.73 -10.77
CA GLN A 110 24.38 6.58 -9.33
C GLN A 110 23.10 7.33 -8.97
N LEU A 111 22.07 6.62 -8.53
CA LEU A 111 20.82 7.20 -8.04
C LEU A 111 21.01 7.84 -6.66
N ASN A 112 20.15 8.78 -6.33
CA ASN A 112 20.13 9.45 -5.04
C ASN A 112 18.67 9.69 -4.60
N GLY A 113 17.91 8.59 -4.49
CA GLY A 113 16.54 8.63 -4.04
C GLY A 113 16.42 8.88 -2.54
N SER A 114 15.26 9.36 -2.11
CA SER A 114 14.89 9.46 -0.71
C SER A 114 13.42 9.12 -0.51
N ILE A 115 13.08 8.63 0.69
CA ILE A 115 11.72 8.31 1.09
C ILE A 115 11.42 8.89 2.48
N GLY A 116 10.13 9.15 2.76
CA GLY A 116 9.64 9.54 4.08
C GLY A 116 8.49 8.65 4.51
N ILE A 117 8.40 8.36 5.80
CA ILE A 117 7.37 7.54 6.48
C ILE A 117 7.40 6.06 6.08
N ALA A 118 7.54 5.73 4.80
CA ALA A 118 7.59 4.35 4.32
C ALA A 118 8.82 3.57 4.82
N LEU A 119 8.66 2.26 5.02
CA LEU A 119 9.72 1.37 5.54
C LEU A 119 10.63 0.80 4.45
N ALA A 120 10.18 0.79 3.20
CA ALA A 120 10.90 0.24 2.07
C ALA A 120 10.59 1.01 0.78
N SER A 121 11.44 0.80 -0.24
CA SER A 121 11.23 1.34 -1.58
C SER A 121 11.80 0.42 -2.63
N GLN A 122 11.36 0.61 -3.87
CA GLN A 122 11.85 -0.12 -5.02
C GLN A 122 11.96 0.79 -6.24
N TRP A 123 13.07 0.65 -6.96
CA TRP A 123 13.26 1.25 -8.26
C TRP A 123 12.71 0.38 -9.38
N SER A 124 12.17 1.03 -10.39
CA SER A 124 11.81 0.42 -11.67
C SER A 124 12.23 1.31 -12.84
N THR A 125 12.32 0.74 -14.04
CA THR A 125 12.73 1.45 -15.24
C THR A 125 11.69 1.27 -16.35
N SER A 126 11.52 2.29 -17.19
CA SER A 126 10.71 2.19 -18.41
C SER A 126 11.43 1.51 -19.55
N GLY A 127 12.74 1.25 -19.41
CA GLY A 127 13.60 0.70 -20.44
C GLY A 127 14.10 -0.71 -20.15
N ASP A 128 15.24 -1.08 -20.77
CA ASP A 128 15.85 -2.41 -20.68
C ASP A 128 17.14 -2.44 -19.86
N GLY A 129 17.50 -1.33 -19.19
CA GLY A 129 18.62 -1.27 -18.28
C GLY A 129 18.38 -2.00 -16.96
N THR A 130 19.41 -2.10 -16.13
CA THR A 130 19.39 -2.87 -14.89
C THR A 130 19.91 -2.05 -13.70
N PHE A 131 19.43 -2.41 -12.50
CA PHE A 131 19.93 -1.89 -11.23
C PHE A 131 20.81 -2.94 -10.55
N ASP A 132 21.86 -2.49 -9.87
CA ASP A 132 22.68 -3.36 -8.99
C ASP A 132 21.85 -3.87 -7.79
N ASN A 133 21.01 -3.00 -7.23
CA ASN A 133 20.06 -3.35 -6.17
C ASN A 133 18.82 -2.46 -6.26
N VAL A 134 17.70 -2.99 -6.75
CA VAL A 134 16.44 -2.25 -6.92
C VAL A 134 15.88 -1.66 -5.62
N ASN A 135 16.25 -2.20 -4.45
CA ASN A 135 15.74 -1.76 -3.15
C ASN A 135 16.67 -0.74 -2.45
N ALA A 136 17.81 -0.42 -3.04
CA ALA A 136 18.72 0.59 -2.49
C ALA A 136 18.36 1.98 -3.03
N LEU A 137 18.20 2.96 -2.15
CA LEU A 137 17.91 4.36 -2.55
C LEU A 137 19.01 4.96 -3.42
N ASN A 138 20.24 4.49 -3.23
CA ASN A 138 21.44 4.88 -3.98
C ASN A 138 21.89 3.80 -4.97
N ALA A 139 20.96 3.05 -5.57
CA ALA A 139 21.28 2.04 -6.57
C ALA A 139 22.08 2.61 -7.74
N ILE A 140 22.86 1.74 -8.40
CA ILE A 140 23.52 2.08 -9.65
C ILE A 140 22.67 1.54 -10.80
N TYR A 141 22.30 2.41 -11.72
CA TYR A 141 21.59 2.06 -12.94
C TYR A 141 22.54 1.95 -14.12
N THR A 142 22.52 0.81 -14.78
CA THR A 142 23.27 0.55 -16.03
C THR A 142 22.29 0.56 -17.19
N PRO A 143 22.33 1.57 -18.10
CA PRO A 143 21.45 1.64 -19.25
C PRO A 143 21.58 0.47 -20.20
N GLY A 144 20.45 -0.04 -20.68
CA GLY A 144 20.38 -1.06 -21.69
C GLY A 144 20.52 -0.53 -23.13
N PRO A 145 20.61 -1.43 -24.12
CA PRO A 145 20.71 -1.03 -25.52
C PRO A 145 19.52 -0.18 -26.02
N SER A 146 18.32 -0.48 -25.57
CA SER A 146 17.11 0.29 -25.96
C SER A 146 17.10 1.67 -25.34
N ASP A 147 17.57 1.83 -24.10
CA ASP A 147 17.71 3.13 -23.43
C ASP A 147 18.69 4.03 -24.17
N ILE A 148 19.83 3.44 -24.55
CA ILE A 148 20.87 4.14 -25.31
C ILE A 148 20.35 4.57 -26.69
N LEU A 149 19.56 3.72 -27.35
CA LEU A 149 18.98 4.02 -28.65
C LEU A 149 17.90 5.11 -28.55
N SER A 150 17.10 5.07 -27.50
CA SER A 150 16.05 6.07 -27.23
C SER A 150 16.62 7.42 -26.79
N GLY A 151 17.83 7.44 -26.23
CA GLY A 151 18.49 8.63 -25.71
C GLY A 151 17.97 9.10 -24.36
N ALA A 152 16.97 8.44 -23.77
CA ALA A 152 16.44 8.73 -22.45
C ALA A 152 15.68 7.52 -21.89
N VAL A 153 15.59 7.46 -20.56
CA VAL A 153 14.83 6.46 -19.81
C VAL A 153 14.21 7.11 -18.57
N ILE A 154 13.02 6.66 -18.18
CA ILE A 154 12.35 7.09 -16.94
C ILE A 154 12.67 6.04 -15.86
N LEU A 155 13.18 6.52 -14.72
CA LEU A 155 13.43 5.73 -13.52
C LEU A 155 12.41 6.15 -12.46
N THR A 156 11.69 5.17 -11.92
CA THR A 156 10.60 5.40 -10.96
C THR A 156 10.99 4.79 -9.61
N LEU A 157 10.89 5.59 -8.54
CA LEU A 157 11.00 5.16 -7.16
C LEU A 157 9.60 4.99 -6.59
N THR A 158 9.28 3.80 -6.10
CA THR A 158 7.99 3.49 -5.43
C THR A 158 8.27 3.10 -4.00
N THR A 159 7.51 3.65 -3.04
CA THR A 159 7.60 3.28 -1.61
C THR A 159 6.72 2.07 -1.31
N SER A 160 6.97 1.42 -0.17
CA SER A 160 5.94 0.57 0.44
C SER A 160 4.78 1.41 0.95
N ASP A 161 3.60 0.80 1.04
CA ASP A 161 2.47 1.33 1.77
C ASP A 161 2.85 1.47 3.26
N PRO A 162 2.65 2.65 3.91
CA PRO A 162 3.08 2.88 5.30
C PRO A 162 2.33 2.07 6.34
N ASP A 163 1.04 1.83 6.14
CA ASP A 163 0.12 1.22 7.11
C ASP A 163 -0.52 -0.09 6.61
N GLY A 164 -0.23 -0.51 5.38
CA GLY A 164 -0.60 -1.79 4.79
C GLY A 164 -2.06 -1.86 4.35
N ASN A 165 -3.01 -1.74 5.26
CA ASN A 165 -4.46 -1.76 4.97
C ASN A 165 -5.17 -0.49 5.45
N GLY A 166 -4.42 0.51 5.85
CA GLY A 166 -4.94 1.79 6.30
C GLY A 166 -5.24 2.76 5.15
N PRO A 167 -5.55 4.01 5.46
CA PRO A 167 -5.87 5.04 4.47
C PRO A 167 -4.65 5.63 3.76
N CYS A 168 -3.45 5.28 4.18
CA CYS A 168 -2.24 5.68 3.49
C CYS A 168 -1.94 4.74 2.32
N HIS A 169 -1.33 5.28 1.29
CA HIS A 169 -0.96 4.51 0.10
C HIS A 169 0.53 4.69 -0.20
N GLU A 170 1.06 3.82 -1.04
CA GLU A 170 2.38 3.96 -1.62
C GLU A 170 2.53 5.30 -2.34
N ALA A 171 3.72 5.87 -2.32
CA ALA A 171 4.07 7.05 -3.11
C ALA A 171 5.03 6.67 -4.23
N THR A 172 4.94 7.39 -5.33
CA THR A 172 5.85 7.24 -6.47
C THR A 172 6.40 8.58 -6.89
N ASP A 173 7.67 8.59 -7.34
CA ASP A 173 8.30 9.73 -7.99
C ASP A 173 9.19 9.24 -9.12
N GLN A 174 9.43 10.11 -10.10
CA GLN A 174 10.13 9.77 -11.33
C GLN A 174 11.23 10.78 -11.62
N MET A 175 12.32 10.28 -12.19
CA MET A 175 13.35 11.10 -12.82
C MET A 175 13.60 10.63 -14.25
N THR A 176 14.00 11.55 -15.12
CA THR A 176 14.44 11.27 -16.48
C THR A 176 15.96 11.23 -16.53
N LEU A 177 16.52 10.10 -16.97
CA LEU A 177 17.94 9.97 -17.25
C LEU A 177 18.17 10.09 -18.75
N THR A 178 18.78 11.20 -19.20
CA THR A 178 19.15 11.44 -20.59
C THR A 178 20.50 10.80 -20.91
N ILE A 179 20.57 10.06 -22.02
CA ILE A 179 21.79 9.36 -22.45
C ILE A 179 22.29 10.02 -23.73
N THR A 180 23.38 10.75 -23.61
CA THR A 180 23.95 11.49 -24.73
C THR A 180 25.04 10.72 -25.45
N THR A 181 25.04 10.77 -26.76
CA THR A 181 26.13 10.31 -27.60
C THR A 181 26.93 11.51 -28.05
N ILE A 182 28.23 11.50 -27.82
CA ILE A 182 29.12 12.53 -28.38
C ILE A 182 29.38 12.16 -29.84
N PRO A 183 28.93 12.93 -30.83
CA PRO A 183 29.28 12.67 -32.20
C PRO A 183 30.76 12.90 -32.37
N VAL A 184 31.48 11.86 -32.77
CA VAL A 184 32.90 11.98 -33.15
C VAL A 184 32.96 12.20 -34.65
N ASN A 185 33.34 13.40 -35.07
CA ASN A 185 33.56 13.69 -36.47
C ASN A 185 35.00 13.35 -36.84
N ILE A 186 35.18 12.30 -37.61
CA ILE A 186 36.49 11.92 -38.15
C ILE A 186 36.63 12.61 -39.52
N ASN A 187 37.47 13.63 -39.60
CA ASN A 187 37.80 14.25 -40.87
C ASN A 187 38.45 13.18 -41.79
N GLN A 188 37.85 13.03 -42.97
CA GLN A 188 38.34 12.07 -43.95
C GLN A 188 39.76 12.46 -44.39
N ALA A 189 40.69 11.52 -44.21
CA ALA A 189 42.03 11.67 -44.79
C ALA A 189 41.90 11.68 -46.32
N GLY A 190 42.49 12.65 -46.98
CA GLY A 190 42.56 12.69 -48.43
C GLY A 190 43.30 11.51 -49.05
N PRO A 191 43.36 11.42 -50.36
CA PRO A 191 44.07 10.34 -51.02
C PRO A 191 45.53 10.29 -50.58
N LEU A 192 46.01 9.09 -50.17
CA LEU A 192 47.35 8.84 -49.69
C LEU A 192 48.24 8.42 -50.85
N CYS A 193 49.43 9.01 -50.93
CA CYS A 193 50.50 8.56 -51.83
C CYS A 193 51.41 7.61 -51.08
N ILE A 194 52.03 6.63 -51.81
CA ILE A 194 52.91 5.55 -51.27
C ILE A 194 54.11 6.07 -50.48
N ASP A 195 54.53 7.30 -50.71
CA ASP A 195 55.69 7.91 -50.07
C ASP A 195 55.39 8.80 -48.88
N GLY A 196 54.08 8.81 -48.44
CA GLY A 196 53.61 9.63 -47.32
C GLY A 196 53.99 9.03 -45.97
N GLY A 197 54.57 9.87 -45.12
CA GLY A 197 54.91 9.50 -43.75
C GLY A 197 53.67 9.12 -42.89
N ILE A 198 53.87 8.96 -41.59
CA ILE A 198 52.85 8.59 -40.61
C ILE A 198 51.71 9.59 -40.66
N ILE A 199 50.49 9.10 -40.85
CA ILE A 199 49.28 9.89 -40.74
C ILE A 199 48.74 9.78 -39.33
N THR A 200 48.63 10.92 -38.65
CA THR A 200 47.96 11.01 -37.35
C THR A 200 46.50 11.39 -37.58
N LEU A 201 45.58 10.49 -37.24
CA LEU A 201 44.14 10.80 -37.22
C LEU A 201 43.78 11.43 -35.87
N SER A 202 43.21 12.63 -35.89
CA SER A 202 42.66 13.29 -34.70
C SER A 202 41.12 13.35 -34.78
N ALA A 203 40.45 12.93 -33.70
CA ALA A 203 39.02 13.12 -33.53
C ALA A 203 38.77 14.28 -32.59
N ILE A 204 37.91 15.22 -32.98
CA ILE A 204 37.50 16.34 -32.13
C ILE A 204 36.04 16.06 -31.73
N PRO A 205 35.77 15.98 -30.42
CA PRO A 205 34.36 15.95 -29.96
C PRO A 205 33.71 17.29 -30.36
N SER A 206 32.53 17.22 -30.95
CA SER A 206 31.73 18.38 -31.34
C SER A 206 30.71 18.72 -30.25
#